data_23ae74f121ecf2326151b634f3e080ad
#
_entry.id   23ae74f121ecf2326151b634f3e080ad
#
_cell.length_a   1.000
_cell.length_b   1.000
_cell.length_c   1.000
_cell.angle_alpha   90.00
_cell.angle_beta   90.00
_cell.angle_gamma   90.00
#
_symmetry.space_group_name_H-M   'P 1'
#
loop_
_entity.id
_entity.type
_entity.pdbx_description
1 polymer ?
#
loop_
_entity_poly.entity_id
_entity_poly.type
_entity_poly.pdbx_seq_one_letter_code
_entity_poly.pdbx_strand_id
1 'polypeptide(L)'
;MEFRKAERRKAKLRLGITGPAGSGKTYGALLIAKGLGGKTVLIDTENGSGDLYAALFDYDVGRIQAPYDVRKYFQAIYDAEQAGYDIIIIDSLSHAWSGEGGLLDVQGKIADSSRSGNSFAAWRKVTPLHNKLIDMILNSKCHIIATMRSKTEYIQAENERGKTEIRKVGLAPVQREGMD
;
A
#
# COMPACT_ATOMS: atom_id res chain seq x y z
N MET A 1 26.57 -19.64 -7.36
CA MET A 1 25.51 -19.09 -8.24
C MET A 1 25.17 -20.18 -9.24
N GLU A 2 23.90 -20.58 -9.33
CA GLU A 2 23.47 -21.64 -10.25
C GLU A 2 22.74 -20.98 -11.44
N PHE A 3 23.15 -21.34 -12.65
CA PHE A 3 22.51 -20.85 -13.88
C PHE A 3 21.59 -21.93 -14.42
N ARG A 4 20.34 -21.57 -14.76
CA ARG A 4 19.37 -22.45 -15.41
C ARG A 4 18.82 -21.82 -16.67
N LYS A 5 18.30 -22.63 -17.56
CA LYS A 5 17.58 -22.12 -18.74
C LYS A 5 16.33 -21.35 -18.30
N ALA A 6 16.07 -20.19 -18.92
CA ALA A 6 14.87 -19.42 -18.68
C ALA A 6 13.64 -20.18 -19.20
N GLU A 7 12.60 -20.23 -18.39
CA GLU A 7 11.30 -20.83 -18.73
C GLU A 7 10.19 -19.83 -18.42
N ARG A 8 9.12 -19.83 -19.25
CA ARG A 8 7.94 -19.01 -18.99
C ARG A 8 7.21 -19.54 -17.77
N ARG A 9 7.15 -18.74 -16.70
CA ARG A 9 6.40 -19.05 -15.47
C ARG A 9 5.22 -18.11 -15.35
N LYS A 10 4.12 -18.59 -14.76
CA LYS A 10 3.02 -17.73 -14.33
C LYS A 10 3.48 -16.84 -13.20
N ALA A 11 3.46 -15.52 -13.39
CA ALA A 11 3.74 -14.55 -12.34
C ALA A 11 2.48 -14.28 -11.50
N LYS A 12 2.67 -13.99 -10.22
CA LYS A 12 1.60 -13.51 -9.36
C LYS A 12 1.33 -12.03 -9.66
N LEU A 13 0.07 -11.62 -9.64
CA LEU A 13 -0.33 -10.22 -9.86
C LEU A 13 0.18 -9.33 -8.73
N ARG A 14 0.67 -8.16 -9.08
CA ARG A 14 0.92 -7.02 -8.19
C ARG A 14 0.15 -5.83 -8.76
N LEU A 15 -0.92 -5.42 -8.07
CA LEU A 15 -1.82 -4.39 -8.57
C LEU A 15 -2.09 -3.33 -7.52
N GLY A 16 -1.81 -2.07 -7.86
CA GLY A 16 -2.24 -0.90 -7.10
C GLY A 16 -3.50 -0.30 -7.70
N ILE A 17 -4.52 -0.05 -6.88
CA ILE A 17 -5.74 0.65 -7.28
C ILE A 17 -5.82 1.94 -6.49
N THR A 18 -5.74 3.09 -7.16
CA THR A 18 -5.81 4.40 -6.51
C THR A 18 -7.08 5.14 -6.89
N GLY A 19 -7.59 5.96 -5.97
CA GLY A 19 -8.75 6.79 -6.21
C GLY A 19 -9.29 7.46 -4.94
N PRO A 20 -10.19 8.45 -5.09
CA PRO A 20 -10.83 9.11 -3.96
C PRO A 20 -11.72 8.15 -3.15
N ALA A 21 -12.15 8.59 -1.96
CA ALA A 21 -13.13 7.85 -1.17
C ALA A 21 -14.41 7.63 -2.00
N GLY A 22 -15.03 6.44 -1.86
CA GLY A 22 -16.26 6.10 -2.60
C GLY A 22 -16.08 5.77 -4.08
N SER A 23 -14.86 5.74 -4.63
CA SER A 23 -14.63 5.44 -6.06
C SER A 23 -14.72 3.95 -6.43
N GLY A 24 -15.12 3.07 -5.51
CA GLY A 24 -15.30 1.65 -5.79
C GLY A 24 -14.01 0.81 -5.75
N LYS A 25 -12.92 1.31 -5.14
CA LYS A 25 -11.63 0.58 -5.07
C LYS A 25 -11.76 -0.82 -4.47
N THR A 26 -12.39 -0.92 -3.31
CA THR A 26 -12.63 -2.20 -2.61
C THR A 26 -13.45 -3.15 -3.45
N TYR A 27 -14.55 -2.66 -4.04
CA TYR A 27 -15.40 -3.46 -4.93
C TYR A 27 -14.61 -3.93 -6.16
N GLY A 28 -13.85 -3.04 -6.81
CA GLY A 28 -13.02 -3.38 -7.95
C GLY A 28 -11.94 -4.42 -7.61
N ALA A 29 -11.31 -4.29 -6.45
CA ALA A 29 -10.32 -5.26 -5.95
C ALA A 29 -10.95 -6.66 -5.77
N LEU A 30 -12.12 -6.74 -5.14
CA LEU A 30 -12.86 -7.98 -4.93
C LEU A 30 -13.33 -8.60 -6.25
N LEU A 31 -13.78 -7.77 -7.21
CA LEU A 31 -14.17 -8.24 -8.54
C LEU A 31 -12.99 -8.86 -9.31
N ILE A 32 -11.82 -8.22 -9.24
CA ILE A 32 -10.59 -8.76 -9.85
C ILE A 32 -10.17 -10.05 -9.15
N ALA A 33 -10.22 -10.10 -7.81
CA ALA A 33 -9.91 -11.30 -7.04
C ALA A 33 -10.83 -12.46 -7.44
N LYS A 34 -12.13 -12.22 -7.55
CA LYS A 34 -13.11 -13.21 -8.03
C LYS A 34 -12.75 -13.73 -9.42
N GLY A 35 -12.31 -12.83 -10.33
CA GLY A 35 -11.89 -13.22 -11.69
C GLY A 35 -10.60 -14.03 -11.73
N LEU A 36 -9.68 -13.81 -10.79
CA LEU A 36 -8.45 -14.61 -10.65
C LEU A 36 -8.74 -16.01 -10.10
N GLY A 37 -9.75 -16.14 -9.24
CA GLY A 37 -10.10 -17.38 -8.55
C GLY A 37 -9.10 -17.73 -7.45
N GLY A 38 -9.54 -18.60 -6.53
CA GLY A 38 -8.75 -19.02 -5.37
C GLY A 38 -9.18 -18.36 -4.06
N LYS A 39 -8.58 -18.78 -2.96
CA LYS A 39 -8.92 -18.33 -1.61
C LYS A 39 -8.43 -16.90 -1.40
N THR A 40 -9.35 -16.00 -1.06
CA THR A 40 -9.08 -14.55 -0.93
C THR A 40 -9.19 -14.10 0.51
N VAL A 41 -8.22 -13.29 0.98
CA VAL A 41 -8.31 -12.52 2.22
C VAL A 41 -8.21 -11.03 1.93
N LEU A 42 -9.05 -10.24 2.62
CA LEU A 42 -9.00 -8.79 2.63
C LEU A 42 -8.46 -8.31 3.97
N ILE A 43 -7.33 -7.62 3.95
CA ILE A 43 -6.73 -6.95 5.11
C ILE A 43 -7.33 -5.54 5.18
N ASP A 44 -8.34 -5.38 6.07
CA ASP A 44 -9.09 -4.13 6.24
C ASP A 44 -8.41 -3.19 7.23
N THR A 45 -8.15 -1.97 6.79
CA THR A 45 -7.68 -0.85 7.61
C THR A 45 -8.66 0.32 7.61
N GLU A 46 -9.81 0.17 6.93
CA GLU A 46 -10.85 1.20 6.74
C GLU A 46 -12.05 0.97 7.68
N ASN A 47 -11.79 0.52 8.92
CA ASN A 47 -12.77 0.41 10.00
C ASN A 47 -14.01 -0.43 9.70
N GLY A 48 -13.86 -1.55 9.02
CA GLY A 48 -14.95 -2.49 8.76
C GLY A 48 -15.61 -2.31 7.40
N SER A 49 -15.06 -1.48 6.52
CA SER A 49 -15.55 -1.37 5.14
C SER A 49 -15.42 -2.69 4.37
N GLY A 50 -14.49 -3.54 4.79
CA GLY A 50 -14.27 -4.86 4.22
C GLY A 50 -15.47 -5.81 4.32
N ASP A 51 -16.35 -5.65 5.30
CA ASP A 51 -17.52 -6.52 5.48
C ASP A 51 -18.71 -6.15 4.56
N LEU A 52 -18.72 -4.95 3.97
CA LEU A 52 -19.84 -4.42 3.19
C LEU A 52 -20.19 -5.25 1.94
N TYR A 53 -19.25 -6.04 1.46
CA TYR A 53 -19.38 -6.80 0.22
C TYR A 53 -19.51 -8.30 0.45
N ALA A 54 -19.65 -8.76 1.70
CA ALA A 54 -19.71 -10.18 2.06
C ALA A 54 -20.88 -10.95 1.39
N ALA A 55 -21.99 -10.27 1.09
CA ALA A 55 -23.10 -10.87 0.35
C ALA A 55 -22.84 -11.06 -1.16
N LEU A 56 -21.82 -10.42 -1.71
CA LEU A 56 -21.52 -10.39 -3.17
C LEU A 56 -20.29 -11.22 -3.54
N PHE A 57 -19.38 -11.42 -2.60
CA PHE A 57 -18.11 -12.08 -2.82
C PHE A 57 -17.79 -13.03 -1.66
N ASP A 58 -17.07 -14.10 -1.98
CA ASP A 58 -16.55 -15.06 -1.00
C ASP A 58 -15.09 -14.71 -0.67
N TYR A 59 -14.84 -14.25 0.56
CA TYR A 59 -13.52 -13.85 1.06
C TYR A 59 -13.51 -13.79 2.59
N ASP A 60 -12.34 -13.99 3.16
CA ASP A 60 -12.09 -13.77 4.59
C ASP A 60 -11.60 -12.34 4.85
N VAL A 61 -11.82 -11.83 6.06
CA VAL A 61 -11.37 -10.48 6.48
C VAL A 61 -10.45 -10.56 7.69
N GLY A 62 -9.28 -9.93 7.56
CA GLY A 62 -8.39 -9.62 8.68
C GLY A 62 -8.35 -8.11 8.91
N ARG A 63 -8.27 -7.63 10.16
CA ARG A 63 -8.29 -6.19 10.46
C ARG A 63 -6.98 -5.72 11.05
N ILE A 64 -6.48 -4.59 10.55
CA ILE A 64 -5.41 -3.82 11.17
C ILE A 64 -6.00 -2.51 11.70
N GLN A 65 -5.94 -2.32 13.01
CA GLN A 65 -6.37 -1.09 13.68
C GLN A 65 -5.17 -0.20 14.01
N ALA A 66 -5.43 1.09 14.21
CA ALA A 66 -4.42 2.04 14.68
C ALA A 66 -3.76 1.54 16.00
N PRO A 67 -2.49 1.84 16.23
CA PRO A 67 -1.58 2.48 15.29
C PRO A 67 -1.25 1.57 14.09
N TYR A 68 -1.17 2.16 12.90
CA TYR A 68 -0.92 1.44 11.63
C TYR A 68 0.57 1.17 11.41
N ASP A 69 1.22 0.58 12.41
CA ASP A 69 2.64 0.18 12.29
C ASP A 69 2.81 -0.77 11.10
N VAL A 70 3.77 -0.47 10.25
CA VAL A 70 4.06 -1.24 9.05
C VAL A 70 4.38 -2.72 9.34
N ARG A 71 4.87 -3.03 10.55
CA ARG A 71 5.14 -4.42 10.98
C ARG A 71 3.87 -5.26 11.08
N LYS A 72 2.71 -4.64 11.35
CA LYS A 72 1.41 -5.34 11.32
C LYS A 72 1.06 -5.80 9.90
N TYR A 73 1.43 -5.02 8.88
CA TYR A 73 1.26 -5.42 7.47
C TYR A 73 2.19 -6.57 7.11
N PHE A 74 3.45 -6.54 7.61
CA PHE A 74 4.36 -7.68 7.42
C PHE A 74 3.76 -8.96 7.98
N GLN A 75 3.24 -8.90 9.22
CA GLN A 75 2.65 -10.05 9.86
C GLN A 75 1.39 -10.52 9.13
N ALA A 76 0.50 -9.61 8.72
CA ALA A 76 -0.72 -9.95 8.01
C ALA A 76 -0.45 -10.63 6.65
N ILE A 77 0.54 -10.14 5.89
CA ILE A 77 0.94 -10.79 4.63
C ILE A 77 1.50 -12.18 4.91
N TYR A 78 2.39 -12.30 5.90
CA TYR A 78 2.99 -13.58 6.28
C TYR A 78 1.92 -14.60 6.73
N ASP A 79 1.01 -14.20 7.62
CA ASP A 79 -0.06 -15.07 8.14
C ASP A 79 -1.00 -15.53 7.01
N ALA A 80 -1.34 -14.64 6.08
CA ALA A 80 -2.14 -14.97 4.92
C ALA A 80 -1.44 -16.03 4.04
N GLU A 81 -0.14 -15.89 3.80
CA GLU A 81 0.64 -16.88 3.05
C GLU A 81 0.70 -18.24 3.75
N GLN A 82 0.85 -18.26 5.09
CA GLN A 82 0.86 -19.51 5.87
C GLN A 82 -0.50 -20.17 5.92
N ALA A 83 -1.59 -19.38 5.93
CA ALA A 83 -2.96 -19.88 5.89
C ALA A 83 -3.40 -20.37 4.50
N GLY A 84 -2.53 -20.29 3.49
CA GLY A 84 -2.75 -20.81 2.14
C GLY A 84 -3.73 -19.98 1.31
N TYR A 85 -3.78 -18.67 1.52
CA TYR A 85 -4.51 -17.78 0.63
C TYR A 85 -3.79 -17.63 -0.72
N ASP A 86 -4.57 -17.53 -1.79
CA ASP A 86 -4.07 -17.31 -3.15
C ASP A 86 -3.97 -15.81 -3.47
N ILE A 87 -4.86 -15.02 -2.84
CA ILE A 87 -5.03 -13.58 -3.10
C ILE A 87 -5.12 -12.83 -1.77
N ILE A 88 -4.32 -11.78 -1.66
CA ILE A 88 -4.33 -10.83 -0.54
C ILE A 88 -4.75 -9.47 -1.09
N ILE A 89 -5.83 -8.92 -0.56
CA ILE A 89 -6.25 -7.54 -0.80
C ILE A 89 -5.85 -6.71 0.42
N ILE A 90 -5.14 -5.60 0.23
CA ILE A 90 -4.78 -4.65 1.31
C ILE A 90 -5.60 -3.37 1.11
N ASP A 91 -6.57 -3.12 1.98
CA ASP A 91 -7.49 -1.98 1.87
C ASP A 91 -7.51 -1.15 3.17
N SER A 92 -6.71 -0.09 3.25
CA SER A 92 -5.83 0.51 2.24
C SER A 92 -4.37 0.50 2.68
N LEU A 93 -3.48 0.49 1.71
CA LEU A 93 -2.04 0.63 1.95
C LEU A 93 -1.66 2.06 2.40
N SER A 94 -2.53 3.05 2.15
CA SER A 94 -2.29 4.45 2.53
C SER A 94 -2.14 4.66 4.04
N HIS A 95 -2.77 3.84 4.88
CA HIS A 95 -2.61 3.95 6.33
C HIS A 95 -1.22 3.51 6.81
N ALA A 96 -0.57 2.54 6.14
CA ALA A 96 0.82 2.19 6.43
C ALA A 96 1.78 3.36 6.18
N TRP A 97 1.42 4.28 5.28
CA TRP A 97 2.20 5.47 4.96
C TRP A 97 1.84 6.64 5.86
N SER A 98 0.60 7.12 5.83
CA SER A 98 0.14 8.39 6.42
C SER A 98 -0.85 8.25 7.58
N GLY A 99 -1.18 7.01 8.00
CA GLY A 99 -2.01 6.78 9.17
C GLY A 99 -1.26 7.01 10.50
N GLU A 100 -1.99 7.05 11.60
CA GLU A 100 -1.42 7.10 12.94
C GLU A 100 -0.49 5.88 13.16
N GLY A 101 0.76 6.10 13.55
CA GLY A 101 1.78 5.06 13.66
C GLY A 101 2.32 4.56 12.32
N GLY A 102 1.86 5.10 11.19
CA GLY A 102 2.42 4.84 9.86
C GLY A 102 3.80 5.45 9.67
N LEU A 103 4.42 5.18 8.53
CA LEU A 103 5.83 5.52 8.29
C LEU A 103 6.13 7.01 8.37
N LEU A 104 5.20 7.89 7.93
CA LEU A 104 5.35 9.35 8.06
C LEU A 104 5.28 9.81 9.51
N ASP A 105 4.35 9.27 10.29
CA ASP A 105 4.20 9.59 11.71
C ASP A 105 5.43 9.14 12.52
N VAL A 106 5.93 7.94 12.24
CA VAL A 106 7.18 7.44 12.85
C VAL A 106 8.38 8.32 12.48
N GLN A 107 8.49 8.72 11.21
CA GLN A 107 9.54 9.61 10.76
C GLN A 107 9.49 10.97 11.47
N GLY A 108 8.30 11.57 11.58
CA GLY A 108 8.10 12.84 12.30
C GLY A 108 8.54 12.73 13.77
N LYS A 109 8.05 11.72 14.50
CA LYS A 109 8.41 11.48 15.91
C LYS A 109 9.91 11.31 16.13
N ILE A 110 10.60 10.63 15.20
CA ILE A 110 12.07 10.48 15.28
C ILE A 110 12.77 11.82 15.01
N ALA A 111 12.29 12.60 14.03
CA ALA A 111 12.86 13.91 13.72
C ALA A 111 12.71 14.88 14.90
N ASP A 112 11.49 14.95 15.48
CA ASP A 112 11.17 15.83 16.62
C ASP A 112 11.95 15.47 17.90
N SER A 113 12.21 14.18 18.11
CA SER A 113 13.00 13.71 19.27
C SER A 113 14.50 13.95 19.12
N SER A 114 14.97 14.29 17.94
CA SER A 114 16.39 14.56 17.71
C SER A 114 16.75 16.02 18.06
N ARG A 115 17.86 16.23 18.81
CA ARG A 115 18.36 17.59 19.15
C ARG A 115 18.59 18.49 17.92
N SER A 116 18.82 17.91 16.77
CA SER A 116 19.11 18.63 15.51
C SER A 116 17.91 18.83 14.60
N GLY A 117 16.74 18.23 14.93
CA GLY A 117 15.57 18.23 14.03
C GLY A 117 15.85 17.58 12.65
N ASN A 118 16.89 16.74 12.55
CA ASN A 118 17.40 16.26 11.26
C ASN A 118 16.47 15.19 10.65
N SER A 119 15.61 15.64 9.74
CA SER A 119 14.69 14.81 8.99
C SER A 119 15.40 13.72 8.16
N PHE A 120 16.58 13.99 7.60
CA PHE A 120 17.35 12.99 6.85
C PHE A 120 17.78 11.80 7.72
N ALA A 121 18.19 12.06 8.97
CA ALA A 121 18.57 11.00 9.91
C ALA A 121 17.36 10.13 10.27
N ALA A 122 16.16 10.73 10.39
CA ALA A 122 14.93 10.00 10.61
C ALA A 122 14.58 9.08 9.43
N TRP A 123 14.72 9.54 8.19
CA TRP A 123 14.49 8.73 6.99
C TRP A 123 15.43 7.52 6.89
N ARG A 124 16.68 7.63 7.34
CA ARG A 124 17.60 6.46 7.38
C ARG A 124 17.05 5.31 8.22
N LYS A 125 16.21 5.59 9.24
CA LYS A 125 15.58 4.57 10.10
C LYS A 125 14.27 4.03 9.48
N VAL A 126 13.53 4.87 8.78
CA VAL A 126 12.19 4.53 8.25
C VAL A 126 12.25 3.91 6.86
N THR A 127 13.17 4.36 6.01
CA THR A 127 13.32 3.83 4.64
C THR A 127 13.50 2.31 4.59
N PRO A 128 14.29 1.66 5.46
CA PRO A 128 14.41 0.19 5.45
C PRO A 128 13.08 -0.53 5.73
N LEU A 129 12.23 0.04 6.57
CA LEU A 129 10.90 -0.52 6.86
C LEU A 129 9.97 -0.41 5.65
N HIS A 130 10.01 0.72 4.96
CA HIS A 130 9.27 0.93 3.72
C HIS A 130 9.72 -0.06 2.63
N ASN A 131 11.03 -0.17 2.40
CA ASN A 131 11.59 -1.08 1.41
C ASN A 131 11.21 -2.54 1.72
N LYS A 132 11.26 -2.92 3.00
CA LYS A 132 10.81 -4.26 3.42
C LYS A 132 9.36 -4.53 3.09
N LEU A 133 8.46 -3.54 3.24
CA LEU A 133 7.06 -3.69 2.85
C LEU A 133 6.91 -3.94 1.34
N ILE A 134 7.64 -3.16 0.54
CA ILE A 134 7.67 -3.33 -0.92
C ILE A 134 8.20 -4.71 -1.28
N ASP A 135 9.33 -5.12 -0.70
CA ASP A 135 9.94 -6.43 -0.95
C ASP A 135 8.97 -7.58 -0.61
N MET A 136 8.24 -7.47 0.50
CA MET A 136 7.24 -8.48 0.87
C MET A 136 6.08 -8.54 -0.12
N ILE A 137 5.59 -7.38 -0.59
CA ILE A 137 4.56 -7.31 -1.61
C ILE A 137 5.07 -7.94 -2.92
N LEU A 138 6.26 -7.55 -3.38
CA LEU A 138 6.82 -8.01 -4.65
C LEU A 138 7.15 -9.51 -4.64
N ASN A 139 7.67 -10.04 -3.54
CA ASN A 139 8.12 -11.43 -3.41
C ASN A 139 7.05 -12.38 -2.85
N SER A 140 5.84 -11.89 -2.55
CA SER A 140 4.76 -12.72 -2.03
C SER A 140 4.42 -13.89 -2.96
N LYS A 141 4.07 -15.03 -2.37
CA LYS A 141 3.57 -16.21 -3.08
C LYS A 141 2.12 -16.07 -3.54
N CYS A 142 1.39 -15.07 -3.01
CA CYS A 142 0.01 -14.75 -3.35
C CYS A 142 -0.08 -13.68 -4.44
N HIS A 143 -1.23 -13.53 -5.09
CA HIS A 143 -1.57 -12.31 -5.80
C HIS A 143 -1.78 -11.20 -4.77
N ILE A 144 -1.25 -10.00 -4.99
CA ILE A 144 -1.48 -8.85 -4.10
C ILE A 144 -2.18 -7.74 -4.86
N ILE A 145 -3.30 -7.28 -4.29
CA ILE A 145 -4.05 -6.12 -4.77
C ILE A 145 -4.07 -5.12 -3.62
N ALA A 146 -3.46 -3.95 -3.80
CA ALA A 146 -3.44 -2.90 -2.79
C ALA A 146 -4.28 -1.72 -3.23
N THR A 147 -5.22 -1.29 -2.39
CA THR A 147 -5.93 -0.03 -2.63
C THR A 147 -5.19 1.12 -1.98
N MET A 148 -5.26 2.29 -2.56
CA MET A 148 -4.67 3.52 -2.06
C MET A 148 -5.63 4.68 -2.21
N ARG A 149 -5.68 5.57 -1.22
CA ARG A 149 -6.35 6.85 -1.34
C ARG A 149 -5.58 7.76 -2.28
N SER A 150 -6.26 8.62 -3.01
CA SER A 150 -5.63 9.65 -3.82
C SER A 150 -5.68 11.01 -3.15
N LYS A 151 -4.68 11.83 -3.42
CA LYS A 151 -4.61 13.25 -3.10
C LYS A 151 -4.46 14.06 -4.39
N THR A 152 -4.84 15.33 -4.34
CA THR A 152 -4.52 16.25 -5.46
C THR A 152 -3.03 16.49 -5.50
N GLU A 153 -2.45 16.34 -6.68
CA GLU A 153 -1.04 16.62 -6.94
C GLU A 153 -0.87 18.02 -7.52
N TYR A 154 0.13 18.70 -7.00
CA TYR A 154 0.52 20.04 -7.45
C TYR A 154 2.00 20.02 -7.80
N ILE A 155 2.35 20.62 -8.94
CA ILE A 155 3.73 20.85 -9.33
C ILE A 155 4.05 22.35 -9.32
N GLN A 156 5.31 22.68 -9.09
CA GLN A 156 5.83 24.01 -9.35
C GLN A 156 6.26 24.07 -10.83
N ALA A 157 5.67 24.95 -11.57
CA ALA A 157 5.99 25.19 -12.99
C ALA A 157 6.32 26.66 -13.21
N GLU A 158 7.21 26.96 -14.15
CA GLU A 158 7.41 28.33 -14.61
C GLU A 158 6.32 28.71 -15.62
N ASN A 159 5.72 29.89 -15.43
CA ASN A 159 4.79 30.42 -16.40
C ASN A 159 5.57 31.14 -17.54
N GLU A 160 4.87 31.57 -18.59
CA GLU A 160 5.43 32.27 -19.75
C GLU A 160 6.23 33.52 -19.40
N ARG A 161 6.12 34.04 -18.19
CA ARG A 161 6.83 35.22 -17.68
C ARG A 161 8.00 34.85 -16.75
N GLY A 162 8.39 33.58 -16.69
CA GLY A 162 9.49 33.09 -15.86
C GLY A 162 9.21 33.11 -14.35
N LYS A 163 7.92 33.24 -13.93
CA LYS A 163 7.54 33.19 -12.51
C LYS A 163 7.06 31.80 -12.15
N THR A 164 7.49 31.30 -11.00
CA THR A 164 7.04 30.04 -10.44
C THR A 164 5.55 30.15 -10.06
N GLU A 165 4.73 29.25 -10.57
CA GLU A 165 3.33 29.08 -10.19
C GLU A 165 3.08 27.63 -9.74
N ILE A 166 2.10 27.45 -8.85
CA ILE A 166 1.66 26.12 -8.41
C ILE A 166 0.52 25.69 -9.33
N ARG A 167 0.73 24.61 -10.07
CA ARG A 167 -0.24 24.08 -11.02
C ARG A 167 -0.74 22.72 -10.54
N LYS A 168 -2.07 22.55 -10.52
CA LYS A 168 -2.71 21.26 -10.28
C LYS A 168 -2.52 20.36 -11.51
N VAL A 169 -1.95 19.16 -11.33
CA VAL A 169 -1.67 18.23 -12.45
C VAL A 169 -2.54 16.97 -12.44
N GLY A 170 -3.17 16.65 -11.33
CA GLY A 170 -4.03 15.46 -11.28
C GLY A 170 -4.23 14.88 -9.90
N LEU A 171 -4.33 13.56 -9.84
CA LEU A 171 -4.42 12.79 -8.61
C LEU A 171 -3.20 11.88 -8.50
N ALA A 172 -2.57 11.89 -7.34
CA ALA A 172 -1.49 10.96 -6.99
C ALA A 172 -1.92 10.06 -5.83
N PRO A 173 -1.39 8.83 -5.71
CA PRO A 173 -1.66 7.98 -4.56
C PRO A 173 -1.12 8.60 -3.27
N VAL A 174 -1.82 8.37 -2.16
CA VAL A 174 -1.31 8.70 -0.82
C VAL A 174 -0.34 7.59 -0.41
N GLN A 175 0.87 7.70 -0.94
CA GLN A 175 1.96 6.77 -0.72
C GLN A 175 3.29 7.49 -0.98
N ARG A 176 4.42 6.84 -0.61
CA ARG A 176 5.75 7.32 -0.98
C ARG A 176 5.95 7.19 -2.49
N GLU A 177 6.60 8.17 -3.10
CA GLU A 177 7.04 8.08 -4.49
C GLU A 177 7.88 6.82 -4.74
N GLY A 178 7.72 6.20 -5.91
CA GLY A 178 8.43 4.97 -6.30
C GLY A 178 7.78 3.68 -5.77
N MET A 179 6.50 3.71 -5.39
CA MET A 179 5.70 2.51 -5.12
C MET A 179 4.82 2.07 -6.31
N ASP A 180 4.84 2.80 -7.37
CA ASP A 180 4.13 2.60 -8.63
C ASP A 180 4.91 1.74 -9.64
#